data_91aa4b17b6af9fb23327c4e86969d5bf
#
_entry.id   91aa4b17b6af9fb23327c4e86969d5bf
#
_cell.length_a   1.000
_cell.length_b   1.000
_cell.length_c   1.000
_cell.angle_alpha   90.00
_cell.angle_beta   90.00
_cell.angle_gamma   90.00
#
_symmetry.space_group_name_H-M   'P 1'
#
loop_
_entity.id
_entity.type
_entity.pdbx_description
1 polymer ?
#
loop_
_entity_poly.entity_id
_entity_poly.type
_entity_poly.pdbx_seq_one_letter_code
_entity_poly.pdbx_strand_id
1 'polypeptide(L)'
;MPKAAPKPCSHPGCRALVHERYCDAHQKAFRKRQDERRGSSAERGYDTTWRRLRLSFLAQHPLCECEDCDAGRKRLTPANVVDHIVSIEERPELRLEWSNLRAMAKACHDRRTARDQAFGKSAPVGGSQKSMTSRY
;
A
#
# COMPACT_ATOMS: atom_id res chain seq x y z
N MET A 1 30.47 -6.41 14.23
CA MET A 1 30.09 -5.02 14.50
C MET A 1 29.61 -4.92 15.93
N PRO A 2 30.14 -4.00 16.74
CA PRO A 2 29.67 -3.80 18.10
C PRO A 2 28.24 -3.30 18.07
N LYS A 3 27.34 -3.90 18.86
CA LYS A 3 25.97 -3.43 19.02
C LYS A 3 25.99 -2.08 19.75
N ALA A 4 25.17 -1.13 19.29
CA ALA A 4 25.01 0.14 19.96
C ALA A 4 24.58 -0.05 21.43
N ALA A 5 25.01 0.84 22.34
CA ALA A 5 24.62 0.77 23.73
C ALA A 5 23.08 0.87 23.89
N PRO A 6 22.50 0.14 24.84
CA PRO A 6 21.05 0.23 25.10
C PRO A 6 20.70 1.64 25.57
N LYS A 7 19.54 2.14 25.15
CA LYS A 7 18.99 3.45 25.47
C LYS A 7 17.70 3.34 26.27
N PRO A 8 17.30 4.35 27.03
CA PRO A 8 16.02 4.35 27.72
C PRO A 8 14.84 4.22 26.75
N CYS A 9 13.83 3.47 27.15
CA CYS A 9 12.55 3.38 26.43
C CYS A 9 11.98 4.78 26.22
N SER A 10 11.49 5.08 25.00
CA SER A 10 10.93 6.39 24.65
C SER A 10 9.54 6.68 25.26
N HIS A 11 8.98 5.75 26.05
CA HIS A 11 7.74 5.99 26.76
C HIS A 11 8.01 6.82 28.02
N PRO A 12 7.28 7.94 28.25
CA PRO A 12 7.46 8.77 29.44
C PRO A 12 7.36 7.96 30.72
N GLY A 13 8.31 8.14 31.63
CA GLY A 13 8.36 7.45 32.92
C GLY A 13 8.87 6.01 32.88
N CYS A 14 9.18 5.44 31.71
CA CYS A 14 9.75 4.10 31.61
C CYS A 14 11.27 4.13 31.71
N ARG A 15 11.83 3.35 32.65
CA ARG A 15 13.29 3.25 32.90
C ARG A 15 13.95 2.04 32.23
N ALA A 16 13.19 1.23 31.46
CA ALA A 16 13.74 0.06 30.78
C ALA A 16 14.78 0.46 29.73
N LEU A 17 15.92 -0.18 29.76
CA LEU A 17 16.98 -0.01 28.73
C LEU A 17 16.71 -0.96 27.57
N VAL A 18 16.69 -0.42 26.35
CA VAL A 18 16.32 -1.13 25.12
C VAL A 18 17.24 -0.75 23.96
N HIS A 19 17.41 -1.64 23.01
CA HIS A 19 18.09 -1.34 21.76
C HIS A 19 17.17 -0.68 20.73
N GLU A 20 15.87 -0.91 20.86
CA GLU A 20 14.81 -0.38 20.02
C GLU A 20 14.23 0.93 20.59
N ARG A 21 13.14 1.42 20.00
CA ARG A 21 12.50 2.64 20.46
C ARG A 21 11.73 2.45 21.76
N TYR A 22 11.08 1.30 21.94
CA TYR A 22 10.25 0.98 23.10
C TYR A 22 10.61 -0.38 23.68
N CYS A 23 10.37 -0.58 24.97
CA CYS A 23 10.41 -1.92 25.57
C CYS A 23 9.21 -2.75 25.06
N ASP A 24 9.27 -4.07 25.21
CA ASP A 24 8.26 -4.98 24.65
C ASP A 24 6.83 -4.62 25.05
N ALA A 25 6.61 -4.26 26.32
CA ALA A 25 5.30 -3.83 26.81
C ALA A 25 4.79 -2.57 26.09
N HIS A 26 5.64 -1.54 25.96
CA HIS A 26 5.27 -0.29 25.29
C HIS A 26 5.23 -0.43 23.77
N GLN A 27 6.02 -1.30 23.19
CA GLN A 27 5.92 -1.66 21.77
C GLN A 27 4.58 -2.32 21.45
N LYS A 28 4.16 -3.27 22.30
CA LYS A 28 2.85 -3.94 22.18
C LYS A 28 1.70 -2.96 22.33
N ALA A 29 1.74 -2.10 23.35
CA ALA A 29 0.73 -1.07 23.56
C ALA A 29 0.67 -0.04 22.43
N PHE A 30 1.82 0.33 21.87
CA PHE A 30 1.89 1.22 20.71
C PHE A 30 1.27 0.59 19.46
N ARG A 31 1.59 -0.68 19.16
CA ARG A 31 0.99 -1.43 18.04
C ARG A 31 -0.52 -1.55 18.20
N LYS A 32 -1.00 -1.93 19.40
CA LYS A 32 -2.43 -2.04 19.69
C LYS A 32 -3.17 -0.72 19.40
N ARG A 33 -2.65 0.41 19.87
CA ARG A 33 -3.24 1.74 19.59
C ARG A 33 -3.22 2.09 18.11
N GLN A 34 -2.18 1.71 17.39
CA GLN A 34 -2.13 1.92 15.94
C GLN A 34 -3.19 1.07 15.21
N ASP A 35 -3.36 -0.19 15.61
CA ASP A 35 -4.35 -1.08 15.02
C ASP A 35 -5.78 -0.59 15.30
N GLU A 36 -6.06 -0.14 16.54
CA GLU A 36 -7.34 0.46 16.91
C GLU A 36 -7.65 1.72 16.08
N ARG A 37 -6.67 2.59 15.85
CA ARG A 37 -6.82 3.78 15.01
C ARG A 37 -6.99 3.45 13.52
N ARG A 38 -6.38 2.37 13.07
CA ARG A 38 -6.42 1.95 11.67
C ARG A 38 -7.76 1.32 11.28
N GLY A 39 -8.52 0.80 12.24
CA GLY A 39 -9.75 0.04 11.99
C GLY A 39 -9.51 -1.34 11.37
N SER A 40 -10.56 -2.12 11.23
CA SER A 40 -10.52 -3.44 10.60
C SER A 40 -10.23 -3.35 9.10
N SER A 41 -9.76 -4.44 8.51
CA SER A 41 -9.56 -4.49 7.06
C SER A 41 -10.87 -4.32 6.28
N ALA A 42 -11.99 -4.81 6.82
CA ALA A 42 -13.31 -4.64 6.21
C ALA A 42 -13.76 -3.18 6.22
N GLU A 43 -13.59 -2.45 7.33
CA GLU A 43 -13.87 -1.01 7.43
C GLU A 43 -13.03 -0.19 6.46
N ARG A 44 -11.82 -0.63 6.15
CA ARG A 44 -10.94 0.00 5.16
C ARG A 44 -11.26 -0.40 3.71
N GLY A 45 -12.35 -1.11 3.48
CA GLY A 45 -12.78 -1.51 2.15
C GLY A 45 -12.21 -2.84 1.63
N TYR A 46 -11.49 -3.61 2.46
CA TYR A 46 -10.94 -4.92 2.11
C TYR A 46 -11.80 -6.07 2.65
N ASP A 47 -13.08 -6.03 2.34
CA ASP A 47 -14.11 -6.98 2.74
C ASP A 47 -14.13 -8.27 1.87
N THR A 48 -15.14 -9.11 2.06
CA THR A 48 -15.32 -10.35 1.29
C THR A 48 -15.55 -10.08 -0.20
N THR A 49 -16.26 -9.01 -0.54
CA THR A 49 -16.52 -8.61 -1.93
C THR A 49 -15.21 -8.24 -2.62
N TRP A 50 -14.35 -7.46 -1.95
CA TRP A 50 -13.01 -7.16 -2.43
C TRP A 50 -12.17 -8.41 -2.65
N ARG A 51 -12.21 -9.37 -1.72
CA ARG A 51 -11.42 -10.62 -1.85
C ARG A 51 -11.80 -11.41 -3.09
N ARG A 52 -13.11 -11.51 -3.38
CA ARG A 52 -13.61 -12.17 -4.60
C ARG A 52 -13.18 -11.43 -5.86
N LEU A 53 -13.37 -10.12 -5.88
CA LEU A 53 -12.97 -9.28 -7.00
C LEU A 53 -11.47 -9.40 -7.28
N ARG A 54 -10.65 -9.33 -6.24
CA ARG A 54 -9.19 -9.46 -6.33
C ARG A 54 -8.78 -10.79 -6.96
N LEU A 55 -9.38 -11.90 -6.56
CA LEU A 55 -9.07 -13.21 -7.13
C LEU A 55 -9.44 -13.28 -8.61
N SER A 56 -10.63 -12.79 -8.97
CA SER A 56 -11.08 -12.74 -10.38
C SER A 56 -10.18 -11.83 -11.21
N PHE A 57 -9.76 -10.70 -10.68
CA PHE A 57 -8.87 -9.76 -11.36
C PHE A 57 -7.50 -10.39 -11.63
N LEU A 58 -6.86 -11.00 -10.63
CA LEU A 58 -5.56 -11.65 -10.79
C LEU A 58 -5.60 -12.85 -11.73
N ALA A 59 -6.72 -13.56 -11.81
CA ALA A 59 -6.89 -14.66 -12.77
C ALA A 59 -6.86 -14.17 -14.23
N GLN A 60 -7.33 -12.95 -14.49
CA GLN A 60 -7.32 -12.34 -15.82
C GLN A 60 -6.06 -11.51 -16.09
N HIS A 61 -5.40 -11.03 -15.04
CA HIS A 61 -4.19 -10.20 -15.08
C HIS A 61 -3.04 -10.89 -14.33
N PRO A 62 -2.47 -11.98 -14.87
CA PRO A 62 -1.48 -12.79 -14.15
C PRO A 62 -0.10 -12.15 -14.05
N LEU A 63 0.17 -11.10 -14.83
CA LEU A 63 1.46 -10.44 -14.89
C LEU A 63 1.42 -9.04 -14.28
N CYS A 64 2.56 -8.60 -13.75
CA CYS A 64 2.72 -7.27 -13.18
C CYS A 64 2.61 -6.18 -14.24
N GLU A 65 1.68 -5.26 -14.04
CA GLU A 65 1.37 -4.12 -14.92
C GLU A 65 2.04 -2.80 -14.46
N CYS A 66 3.08 -2.87 -13.62
CA CYS A 66 3.80 -1.65 -13.27
C CYS A 66 4.60 -1.12 -14.46
N GLU A 67 4.86 0.17 -14.49
CA GLU A 67 5.55 0.87 -15.58
C GLU A 67 6.88 0.20 -15.97
N ASP A 68 7.65 -0.27 -14.99
CA ASP A 68 8.93 -0.94 -15.24
C ASP A 68 8.76 -2.33 -15.90
N CYS A 69 7.71 -3.07 -15.54
CA CYS A 69 7.43 -4.40 -16.08
C CYS A 69 6.74 -4.30 -17.44
N ASP A 70 5.76 -3.40 -17.55
CA ASP A 70 4.98 -3.17 -18.78
C ASP A 70 5.87 -2.63 -19.94
N ALA A 71 6.80 -1.75 -19.59
CA ALA A 71 7.76 -1.22 -20.57
C ALA A 71 8.85 -2.25 -21.03
N GLY A 72 8.72 -3.52 -20.62
CA GLY A 72 9.69 -4.57 -20.99
C GLY A 72 11.08 -4.40 -20.36
N ARG A 73 11.21 -3.50 -19.39
CA ARG A 73 12.49 -3.23 -18.71
C ARG A 73 12.89 -4.32 -17.71
N LYS A 74 11.94 -5.15 -17.33
CA LYS A 74 12.14 -6.30 -16.43
C LYS A 74 11.62 -7.56 -17.09
N ARG A 75 12.03 -8.72 -16.54
CA ARG A 75 11.44 -10.01 -16.90
C ARG A 75 9.94 -9.98 -16.60
N LEU A 76 9.17 -10.77 -17.35
CA LEU A 76 7.79 -11.06 -17.03
C LEU A 76 7.69 -11.49 -15.58
N THR A 77 7.00 -10.70 -14.75
CA THR A 77 6.92 -10.90 -13.31
C THR A 77 5.48 -11.25 -12.95
N PRO A 78 5.24 -12.39 -12.29
CA PRO A 78 3.89 -12.75 -11.85
C PRO A 78 3.32 -11.70 -10.91
N ALA A 79 2.06 -11.34 -11.12
CA ALA A 79 1.31 -10.49 -10.21
C ALA A 79 0.70 -11.32 -9.07
N ASN A 80 0.75 -10.79 -7.86
CA ASN A 80 0.15 -11.42 -6.67
C ASN A 80 -0.55 -10.42 -5.77
N VAL A 81 -0.52 -9.15 -6.14
CA VAL A 81 -1.18 -8.04 -5.44
C VAL A 81 -2.05 -7.29 -6.44
N VAL A 82 -3.23 -6.85 -6.01
CA VAL A 82 -4.05 -5.87 -6.72
C VAL A 82 -3.93 -4.53 -6.01
N ASP A 83 -3.54 -3.52 -6.75
CA ASP A 83 -3.37 -2.15 -6.30
C ASP A 83 -4.47 -1.27 -6.87
N HIS A 84 -4.88 -0.24 -6.14
CA HIS A 84 -5.78 0.79 -6.64
C HIS A 84 -4.97 1.92 -7.28
N ILE A 85 -5.34 2.32 -8.49
CA ILE A 85 -4.70 3.44 -9.20
C ILE A 85 -4.96 4.74 -8.45
N VAL A 86 -6.23 4.97 -8.11
CA VAL A 86 -6.67 6.00 -7.16
C VAL A 86 -7.01 5.34 -5.84
N SER A 87 -6.47 5.85 -4.74
CA SER A 87 -6.63 5.19 -3.43
C SER A 87 -8.09 5.17 -2.96
N ILE A 88 -8.42 4.16 -2.14
CA ILE A 88 -9.76 4.07 -1.52
C ILE A 88 -10.03 5.27 -0.60
N GLU A 89 -9.00 5.84 0.00
CA GLU A 89 -9.13 7.03 0.86
C GLU A 89 -9.57 8.26 0.07
N GLU A 90 -9.08 8.39 -1.17
CA GLU A 90 -9.40 9.52 -2.06
C GLU A 90 -10.75 9.34 -2.76
N ARG A 91 -11.02 8.15 -3.27
CA ARG A 91 -12.22 7.83 -4.05
C ARG A 91 -12.78 6.47 -3.63
N PRO A 92 -13.50 6.40 -2.50
CA PRO A 92 -14.09 5.15 -1.99
C PRO A 92 -15.05 4.46 -2.98
N GLU A 93 -15.72 5.23 -3.82
CA GLU A 93 -16.64 4.73 -4.85
C GLU A 93 -15.96 3.91 -5.95
N LEU A 94 -14.67 4.15 -6.19
CA LEU A 94 -13.89 3.41 -7.19
C LEU A 94 -13.28 2.12 -6.65
N ARG A 95 -13.60 1.74 -5.43
CA ARG A 95 -13.04 0.59 -4.73
C ARG A 95 -13.16 -0.74 -5.50
N LEU A 96 -14.29 -0.94 -6.15
CA LEU A 96 -14.60 -2.17 -6.89
C LEU A 96 -14.58 -2.00 -8.41
N GLU A 97 -14.17 -0.83 -8.90
CA GLU A 97 -14.09 -0.54 -10.32
C GLU A 97 -12.85 -1.17 -10.95
N TRP A 98 -13.05 -2.04 -11.94
CA TRP A 98 -11.95 -2.74 -12.63
C TRP A 98 -10.97 -1.77 -13.27
N SER A 99 -11.46 -0.67 -13.84
CA SER A 99 -10.62 0.38 -14.45
C SER A 99 -9.71 1.10 -13.45
N ASN A 100 -10.03 1.02 -12.16
CA ASN A 100 -9.22 1.57 -11.07
C ASN A 100 -8.26 0.54 -10.46
N LEU A 101 -8.19 -0.67 -11.00
CA LEU A 101 -7.35 -1.76 -10.48
C LEU A 101 -6.14 -2.00 -11.38
N ARG A 102 -5.09 -2.48 -10.77
CA ARG A 102 -3.85 -2.85 -11.43
C ARG A 102 -3.24 -4.08 -10.77
N ALA A 103 -2.84 -5.06 -11.56
CA ALA A 103 -2.11 -6.22 -11.06
C ALA A 103 -0.63 -5.87 -10.87
N MET A 104 -0.07 -6.21 -9.73
CA MET A 104 1.33 -5.91 -9.42
C MET A 104 2.02 -7.08 -8.71
N ALA A 105 3.32 -7.23 -8.96
CA ALA A 105 4.17 -8.02 -8.09
C ALA A 105 4.35 -7.29 -6.75
N LYS A 106 4.36 -8.01 -5.64
CA LYS A 106 4.49 -7.41 -4.30
C LYS A 106 5.71 -6.50 -4.18
N ALA A 107 6.86 -6.93 -4.71
CA ALA A 107 8.07 -6.12 -4.69
C ALA A 107 7.94 -4.79 -5.46
N CYS A 108 7.18 -4.77 -6.55
CA CYS A 108 6.91 -3.55 -7.31
C CYS A 108 5.93 -2.63 -6.57
N HIS A 109 4.90 -3.21 -5.96
CA HIS A 109 3.96 -2.50 -5.11
C HIS A 109 4.64 -1.85 -3.91
N ASP A 110 5.46 -2.60 -3.17
CA ASP A 110 6.17 -2.10 -1.99
C ASP A 110 7.13 -0.94 -2.32
N ARG A 111 7.84 -1.02 -3.47
CA ARG A 111 8.69 0.07 -3.95
C ARG A 111 7.91 1.32 -4.30
N ARG A 112 6.74 1.16 -4.93
CA ARG A 112 5.86 2.28 -5.23
C ARG A 112 5.37 2.94 -3.96
N THR A 113 4.85 2.16 -3.01
CA THR A 113 4.38 2.66 -1.73
C THR A 113 5.48 3.40 -0.96
N ALA A 114 6.69 2.86 -0.93
CA ALA A 114 7.82 3.51 -0.29
C ALA A 114 8.18 4.85 -0.96
N ARG A 115 8.12 4.93 -2.29
CA ARG A 115 8.37 6.16 -3.05
C ARG A 115 7.28 7.20 -2.77
N ASP A 116 6.02 6.82 -2.80
CA ASP A 116 4.89 7.71 -2.54
C ASP A 116 4.93 8.26 -1.10
N GLN A 117 5.37 7.46 -0.13
CA GLN A 117 5.58 7.90 1.25
C GLN A 117 6.79 8.82 1.42
N ALA A 118 7.87 8.60 0.68
CA ALA A 118 9.10 9.40 0.77
C ALA A 118 8.93 10.81 0.20
N PHE A 119 8.10 10.95 -0.85
CA PHE A 119 7.89 12.26 -1.51
C PHE A 119 6.68 13.03 -0.98
N GLY A 120 6.01 12.54 0.07
CA GLY A 120 4.72 13.07 0.51
C GLY A 120 3.63 12.81 -0.54
N LYS A 121 2.38 12.91 -0.16
CA LYS A 121 1.26 12.78 -1.09
C LYS A 121 1.38 13.88 -2.17
N SER A 122 1.99 13.56 -3.29
CA SER A 122 1.99 14.45 -4.45
C SER A 122 0.55 14.73 -4.83
N ALA A 123 0.24 16.02 -5.05
CA ALA A 123 -1.06 16.48 -5.52
C ALA A 123 -1.53 15.64 -6.72
N PRO A 124 -2.85 15.44 -6.89
CA PRO A 124 -3.38 14.65 -7.98
C PRO A 124 -2.89 15.22 -9.30
N VAL A 125 -2.20 14.41 -10.07
CA VAL A 125 -1.87 14.74 -11.46
C VAL A 125 -3.20 14.84 -12.19
N GLY A 126 -3.55 16.06 -12.59
CA GLY A 126 -4.77 16.35 -13.32
C GLY A 126 -4.89 15.44 -14.53
N GLY A 127 -5.92 14.61 -14.54
CA GLY A 127 -6.24 13.75 -15.66
C GLY A 127 -6.47 14.60 -16.89
N SER A 128 -5.58 14.49 -17.86
CA SER A 128 -5.80 15.01 -19.20
C SER A 128 -6.97 14.24 -19.81
N GLN A 129 -8.14 14.84 -19.80
CA GLN A 129 -9.27 14.40 -20.59
C GLN A 129 -8.89 14.51 -22.06
N LYS A 130 -8.52 13.42 -22.69
CA LYS A 130 -8.56 13.34 -24.15
C LYS A 130 -10.03 13.32 -24.55
N SER A 131 -10.53 14.48 -24.94
CA SER A 131 -11.80 14.61 -25.64
C SER A 131 -11.75 13.77 -26.91
N MET A 132 -12.49 12.66 -26.93
CA MET A 132 -12.84 11.98 -28.16
C MET A 132 -13.88 12.85 -28.87
N THR A 133 -13.43 13.71 -29.77
CA THR A 133 -14.31 14.28 -30.78
C THR A 133 -14.68 13.18 -31.76
N SER A 134 -15.92 12.77 -31.67
CA SER A 134 -16.63 12.02 -32.71
C SER A 134 -16.62 12.87 -33.99
N ARG A 135 -16.11 12.30 -35.08
CA ARG A 135 -16.45 12.73 -36.43
C ARG A 135 -16.98 11.53 -37.19
N TYR A 136 -18.25 11.64 -37.55
CA TYR A 136 -19.03 10.99 -38.60
C TYR A 136 -18.52 9.67 -39.17
#